data_dbb2c97a8899251553e61dba172da0f2
#
_entry.id   dbb2c97a8899251553e61dba172da0f2
#
_cell.length_a   1.000
_cell.length_b   1.000
_cell.length_c   1.000
_cell.angle_alpha   90.00
_cell.angle_beta   90.00
_cell.angle_gamma   90.00
#
_symmetry.space_group_name_H-M   'P 1'
#
loop_
_entity.id
_entity.type
_entity.pdbx_description
1 polymer ?
#
loop_
_entity_poly.entity_id
_entity_poly.type
_entity_poly.pdbx_seq_one_letter_code
_entity_poly.pdbx_strand_id
1 'polypeptide(L)'
;EDAANLADLWLDAVTTIERHNHPVQAWSKAEWVEHSFDSWREMVEPVAAEVTQSMVMPGAPEDVPEEISQILNSGFLNNIGSVIFGAQMAQALAQLAGEVYSSTDVGFPLAPGSSALLPNGYQQLAESIEVPPQEILLYLAVRESALIRLHKANPWLREDLVQLVARYARGIRVDMNRMQD
;
A
#
# COMPACT_ATOMS: atom_id res chain seq x y z
N GLU A 1 -24.05 4.17 -0.88
CA GLU A 1 -24.46 4.64 -2.24
C GLU A 1 -24.86 6.11 -2.24
N ASP A 2 -25.78 6.56 -1.37
CA ASP A 2 -26.27 7.96 -1.37
C ASP A 2 -25.15 8.98 -1.16
N ALA A 3 -24.24 8.74 -0.21
CA ALA A 3 -23.11 9.61 0.04
C ALA A 3 -22.17 9.72 -1.17
N ALA A 4 -21.93 8.63 -1.89
CA ALA A 4 -21.10 8.63 -3.10
C ALA A 4 -21.78 9.39 -4.25
N ASN A 5 -23.07 9.20 -4.43
CA ASN A 5 -23.83 9.95 -5.44
C ASN A 5 -23.85 11.47 -5.14
N LEU A 6 -24.01 11.83 -3.89
CA LEU A 6 -23.98 13.24 -3.46
C LEU A 6 -22.57 13.83 -3.62
N ALA A 7 -21.53 13.07 -3.28
CA ALA A 7 -20.15 13.46 -3.49
C ALA A 7 -19.85 13.75 -4.97
N ASP A 8 -20.32 12.89 -5.85
CA ASP A 8 -20.18 13.07 -7.29
C ASP A 8 -20.92 14.31 -7.81
N LEU A 9 -22.12 14.59 -7.32
CA LEU A 9 -22.85 15.81 -7.68
C LEU A 9 -22.11 17.08 -7.24
N TRP A 10 -21.53 17.07 -6.05
CA TRP A 10 -20.76 18.22 -5.55
C TRP A 10 -19.49 18.44 -6.35
N LEU A 11 -18.77 17.36 -6.68
CA LEU A 11 -17.57 17.44 -7.50
C LEU A 11 -17.87 17.95 -8.93
N ASP A 12 -18.96 17.51 -9.54
CA ASP A 12 -19.35 17.99 -10.86
C ASP A 12 -19.65 19.51 -10.90
N ALA A 13 -20.03 20.09 -9.76
CA ALA A 13 -20.25 21.53 -9.66
C ALA A 13 -18.95 22.35 -9.59
N VAL A 14 -17.82 21.72 -9.20
CA VAL A 14 -16.56 22.44 -8.92
C VAL A 14 -15.39 21.99 -9.80
N THR A 15 -15.52 20.89 -10.55
CA THR A 15 -14.47 20.40 -11.45
C THR A 15 -15.04 19.86 -12.76
N THR A 16 -14.24 19.96 -13.82
CA THR A 16 -14.54 19.37 -15.13
C THR A 16 -13.96 17.99 -15.33
N ILE A 17 -13.26 17.44 -14.29
CA ILE A 17 -12.71 16.10 -14.35
C ILE A 17 -13.85 15.08 -14.30
N GLU A 18 -13.89 14.19 -15.29
CA GLU A 18 -14.96 13.21 -15.43
C GLU A 18 -15.07 12.25 -14.24
N ARG A 19 -16.31 11.84 -13.97
CA ARG A 19 -16.61 10.84 -12.96
C ARG A 19 -15.87 9.51 -13.20
N HIS A 20 -15.67 8.79 -12.14
CA HIS A 20 -15.27 7.40 -12.21
C HIS A 20 -16.43 6.54 -12.76
N ASN A 21 -16.11 5.55 -13.61
CA ASN A 21 -17.14 4.76 -14.30
C ASN A 21 -17.71 3.61 -13.46
N HIS A 22 -17.15 3.35 -12.27
CA HIS A 22 -17.56 2.26 -11.39
C HIS A 22 -18.16 2.83 -10.11
N PRO A 23 -19.16 2.16 -9.52
CA PRO A 23 -19.73 2.59 -8.24
C PRO A 23 -18.70 2.48 -7.13
N VAL A 24 -18.80 3.38 -6.16
CA VAL A 24 -18.03 3.27 -4.92
C VAL A 24 -18.55 2.05 -4.14
N GLN A 25 -17.66 1.13 -3.85
CA GLN A 25 -17.95 -0.11 -3.15
C GLN A 25 -17.80 0.06 -1.62
N ALA A 26 -18.32 -0.89 -0.88
CA ALA A 26 -18.06 -1.01 0.55
C ALA A 26 -17.16 -2.24 0.75
N TRP A 27 -15.94 -2.03 1.24
CA TRP A 27 -15.00 -3.10 1.51
C TRP A 27 -14.82 -3.35 3.01
N SER A 28 -14.69 -4.61 3.36
CA SER A 28 -14.10 -5.02 4.62
C SER A 28 -12.58 -4.78 4.62
N LYS A 29 -11.97 -4.84 5.80
CA LYS A 29 -10.50 -4.76 5.92
C LYS A 29 -9.79 -5.86 5.14
N ALA A 30 -10.36 -7.06 5.09
CA ALA A 30 -9.81 -8.19 4.35
C ALA A 30 -9.86 -7.93 2.83
N GLU A 31 -10.99 -7.46 2.31
CA GLU A 31 -11.12 -7.07 0.90
C GLU A 31 -10.17 -5.93 0.53
N TRP A 32 -9.97 -4.95 1.42
CA TRP A 32 -8.99 -3.90 1.19
C TRP A 32 -7.57 -4.45 1.06
N VAL A 33 -7.16 -5.38 1.92
CA VAL A 33 -5.84 -6.04 1.83
C VAL A 33 -5.75 -6.82 0.52
N GLU A 34 -6.76 -7.61 0.18
CA GLU A 34 -6.78 -8.42 -1.04
C GLU A 34 -6.65 -7.56 -2.31
N HIS A 35 -7.47 -6.52 -2.43
CA HIS A 35 -7.47 -5.63 -3.61
C HIS A 35 -6.24 -4.73 -3.70
N SER A 36 -5.60 -4.40 -2.59
CA SER A 36 -4.40 -3.56 -2.56
C SER A 36 -3.08 -4.35 -2.64
N PHE A 37 -3.12 -5.68 -2.48
CA PHE A 37 -1.94 -6.53 -2.33
C PHE A 37 -0.93 -6.40 -3.48
N ASP A 38 -1.41 -6.40 -4.72
CA ASP A 38 -0.53 -6.30 -5.90
C ASP A 38 0.18 -4.95 -5.97
N SER A 39 -0.48 -3.86 -5.61
CA SER A 39 0.14 -2.53 -5.54
C SER A 39 1.19 -2.45 -4.44
N TRP A 40 0.93 -3.05 -3.28
CA TRP A 40 1.90 -3.15 -2.20
C TRP A 40 3.11 -3.98 -2.62
N ARG A 41 2.89 -5.12 -3.27
CA ARG A 41 3.97 -5.96 -3.79
C ARG A 41 4.84 -5.18 -4.77
N GLU A 42 4.25 -4.48 -5.72
CA GLU A 42 4.96 -3.64 -6.71
C GLU A 42 5.87 -2.60 -6.04
N MET A 43 5.40 -1.96 -4.97
CA MET A 43 6.17 -0.93 -4.24
C MET A 43 7.27 -1.51 -3.35
N VAL A 44 7.01 -2.66 -2.74
CA VAL A 44 7.89 -3.23 -1.70
C VAL A 44 8.92 -4.18 -2.29
N GLU A 45 8.63 -4.83 -3.42
CA GLU A 45 9.56 -5.77 -4.07
C GLU A 45 10.95 -5.15 -4.34
N PRO A 46 11.09 -3.90 -4.84
CA PRO A 46 12.39 -3.26 -4.98
C PRO A 46 13.12 -3.05 -3.65
N VAL A 47 12.37 -2.73 -2.58
CA VAL A 47 12.95 -2.55 -1.23
C VAL A 47 13.47 -3.88 -0.69
N ALA A 48 12.66 -4.93 -0.82
CA ALA A 48 13.02 -6.29 -0.39
C ALA A 48 14.28 -6.81 -1.11
N ALA A 49 14.37 -6.55 -2.40
CA ALA A 49 15.54 -6.93 -3.20
C ALA A 49 16.83 -6.25 -2.70
N GLU A 50 16.77 -4.95 -2.44
CA GLU A 50 17.94 -4.20 -1.92
C GLU A 50 18.34 -4.62 -0.50
N VAL A 51 17.35 -4.84 0.38
CA VAL A 51 17.60 -5.33 1.75
C VAL A 51 18.22 -6.72 1.70
N THR A 52 17.70 -7.63 0.88
CA THR A 52 18.25 -8.98 0.73
C THR A 52 19.68 -8.94 0.17
N GLN A 53 19.92 -8.09 -0.83
CA GLN A 53 21.26 -7.94 -1.41
C GLN A 53 22.27 -7.34 -0.43
N SER A 54 21.84 -6.42 0.44
CA SER A 54 22.71 -5.85 1.48
C SER A 54 22.98 -6.82 2.64
N MET A 55 22.12 -7.81 2.85
CA MET A 55 22.29 -8.88 3.85
C MET A 55 23.16 -10.04 3.35
N VAL A 56 23.36 -10.19 2.05
CA VAL A 56 24.37 -11.11 1.50
C VAL A 56 25.73 -10.53 1.84
N MET A 57 26.35 -11.09 2.90
CA MET A 57 27.62 -10.63 3.48
C MET A 57 28.69 -10.44 2.39
N PRO A 58 29.28 -9.25 2.24
CA PRO A 58 30.55 -9.10 1.56
C PRO A 58 31.63 -9.76 2.43
N GLY A 59 32.10 -10.91 2.04
CA GLY A 59 33.15 -11.64 2.75
C GLY A 59 32.70 -12.95 3.40
N ALA A 60 31.97 -13.77 2.67
CA ALA A 60 31.95 -15.20 3.04
C ALA A 60 33.40 -15.69 3.08
N PRO A 61 33.86 -16.34 4.17
CA PRO A 61 35.21 -16.87 4.24
C PRO A 61 35.45 -17.77 3.02
N GLU A 62 36.61 -17.64 2.36
CA GLU A 62 37.00 -18.49 1.22
C GLU A 62 37.07 -20.00 1.58
N ASP A 63 36.99 -20.32 2.88
CA ASP A 63 37.02 -21.68 3.46
C ASP A 63 35.67 -22.21 3.91
N VAL A 64 34.56 -21.86 3.24
CA VAL A 64 33.25 -22.47 3.55
C VAL A 64 33.21 -23.89 2.96
N PRO A 65 32.94 -24.96 3.77
CA PRO A 65 32.79 -26.31 3.24
C PRO A 65 31.80 -26.36 2.07
N GLU A 66 32.08 -27.19 1.07
CA GLU A 66 31.35 -27.25 -0.19
C GLU A 66 29.86 -27.57 0.02
N GLU A 67 29.53 -28.32 1.06
CA GLU A 67 28.16 -28.62 1.47
C GLU A 67 27.39 -27.38 1.95
N ILE A 68 28.04 -26.48 2.69
CA ILE A 68 27.44 -25.24 3.16
C ILE A 68 27.31 -24.24 2.00
N SER A 69 28.29 -24.22 1.09
CA SER A 69 28.24 -23.41 -0.13
C SER A 69 27.09 -23.83 -1.05
N GLN A 70 26.78 -25.13 -1.14
CA GLN A 70 25.64 -25.64 -1.89
C GLN A 70 24.30 -25.23 -1.25
N ILE A 71 24.19 -25.21 0.07
CA ILE A 71 23.01 -24.73 0.79
C ILE A 71 22.83 -23.22 0.60
N LEU A 72 23.91 -22.45 0.68
CA LEU A 72 23.89 -21.01 0.45
C LEU A 72 23.51 -20.67 -1.01
N ASN A 73 24.01 -21.46 -1.97
CA ASN A 73 23.75 -21.28 -3.40
C ASN A 73 22.41 -21.89 -3.86
N SER A 74 21.78 -22.78 -3.06
CA SER A 74 20.53 -23.47 -3.42
C SER A 74 19.30 -22.57 -3.42
N GLY A 75 19.42 -21.27 -3.10
CA GLY A 75 18.29 -20.37 -2.97
C GLY A 75 17.44 -20.63 -1.71
N PHE A 76 17.84 -21.57 -0.84
CA PHE A 76 17.09 -21.92 0.38
C PHE A 76 16.99 -20.73 1.34
N LEU A 77 18.10 -19.97 1.51
CA LEU A 77 18.11 -18.76 2.32
C LEU A 77 17.26 -17.64 1.71
N ASN A 78 17.24 -17.54 0.38
CA ASN A 78 16.37 -16.60 -0.32
C ASN A 78 14.90 -16.96 -0.13
N ASN A 79 14.56 -18.26 -0.13
CA ASN A 79 13.19 -18.73 0.12
C ASN A 79 12.74 -18.46 1.56
N ILE A 80 13.61 -18.73 2.56
CA ILE A 80 13.29 -18.41 3.95
C ILE A 80 13.14 -16.91 4.15
N GLY A 81 14.05 -16.12 3.60
CA GLY A 81 13.99 -14.66 3.66
C GLY A 81 12.68 -14.12 3.04
N SER A 82 12.25 -14.65 1.91
CA SER A 82 11.01 -14.25 1.25
C SER A 82 9.75 -14.63 2.04
N VAL A 83 9.75 -15.78 2.71
CA VAL A 83 8.63 -16.22 3.56
C VAL A 83 8.51 -15.34 4.81
N ILE A 84 9.64 -15.05 5.49
CA ILE A 84 9.66 -14.17 6.66
C ILE A 84 9.22 -12.77 6.27
N PHE A 85 9.76 -12.25 5.17
CA PHE A 85 9.39 -10.95 4.66
C PHE A 85 7.91 -10.88 4.27
N GLY A 86 7.40 -11.90 3.58
CA GLY A 86 5.98 -12.01 3.24
C GLY A 86 5.07 -12.02 4.47
N ALA A 87 5.45 -12.72 5.53
CA ALA A 87 4.71 -12.75 6.79
C ALA A 87 4.70 -11.37 7.49
N GLN A 88 5.85 -10.69 7.54
CA GLN A 88 5.95 -9.34 8.10
C GLN A 88 5.14 -8.32 7.30
N MET A 89 5.17 -8.43 5.97
CA MET A 89 4.36 -7.62 5.07
C MET A 89 2.87 -7.83 5.34
N ALA A 90 2.42 -9.09 5.40
CA ALA A 90 1.03 -9.41 5.67
C ALA A 90 0.57 -8.85 7.02
N GLN A 91 1.41 -8.92 8.05
CA GLN A 91 1.12 -8.35 9.35
C GLN A 91 1.04 -6.81 9.30
N ALA A 92 1.96 -6.15 8.60
CA ALA A 92 1.95 -4.70 8.43
C ALA A 92 0.70 -4.24 7.67
N LEU A 93 0.31 -4.93 6.60
CA LEU A 93 -0.90 -4.63 5.84
C LEU A 93 -2.18 -4.86 6.67
N ALA A 94 -2.21 -5.90 7.50
CA ALA A 94 -3.33 -6.15 8.40
C ALA A 94 -3.49 -5.04 9.45
N GLN A 95 -2.38 -4.50 9.98
CA GLN A 95 -2.40 -3.36 10.88
C GLN A 95 -2.87 -2.09 10.15
N LEU A 96 -2.30 -1.79 8.98
CA LEU A 96 -2.68 -0.64 8.17
C LEU A 96 -4.16 -0.68 7.77
N ALA A 97 -4.70 -1.86 7.42
CA ALA A 97 -6.11 -2.04 7.15
C ALA A 97 -7.03 -1.72 8.35
N GLY A 98 -6.45 -1.66 9.56
CA GLY A 98 -7.14 -1.18 10.77
C GLY A 98 -7.35 0.33 10.81
N GLU A 99 -6.54 1.09 10.09
CA GLU A 99 -6.45 2.56 10.18
C GLU A 99 -6.95 3.29 8.94
N VAL A 100 -7.21 2.55 7.84
CA VAL A 100 -7.67 3.15 6.58
C VAL A 100 -9.19 3.17 6.49
N TYR A 101 -9.71 4.16 5.78
CA TYR A 101 -11.15 4.42 5.61
C TYR A 101 -11.60 4.31 4.15
N SER A 102 -10.65 4.29 3.19
CA SER A 102 -10.96 4.23 1.77
C SER A 102 -9.85 3.54 0.96
N SER A 103 -10.12 3.23 -0.31
CA SER A 103 -9.16 2.60 -1.21
C SER A 103 -7.99 3.51 -1.60
N THR A 104 -8.15 4.84 -1.41
CA THR A 104 -7.12 5.85 -1.74
C THR A 104 -6.51 6.52 -0.51
N ASP A 105 -6.69 5.97 0.67
CA ASP A 105 -6.32 6.64 1.93
C ASP A 105 -4.83 6.94 2.06
N VAL A 106 -4.00 6.16 1.41
CA VAL A 106 -2.54 6.40 1.31
C VAL A 106 -2.16 7.50 0.31
N GLY A 107 -3.14 8.18 -0.29
CA GLY A 107 -2.93 9.29 -1.20
C GLY A 107 -2.97 8.94 -2.70
N PHE A 108 -3.05 7.66 -3.06
CA PHE A 108 -3.23 7.19 -4.44
C PHE A 108 -3.98 5.86 -4.49
N PRO A 109 -4.55 5.47 -5.66
CA PRO A 109 -5.29 4.23 -5.80
C PRO A 109 -4.39 3.00 -5.64
N LEU A 110 -4.63 2.22 -4.58
CA LEU A 110 -3.98 0.92 -4.37
C LEU A 110 -4.62 -0.20 -5.17
N ALA A 111 -5.90 -0.04 -5.54
CA ALA A 111 -6.65 -0.98 -6.38
C ALA A 111 -7.09 -0.27 -7.66
N PRO A 112 -6.23 -0.23 -8.71
CA PRO A 112 -6.54 0.48 -9.95
C PRO A 112 -7.86 0.00 -10.56
N GLY A 113 -8.72 0.94 -10.96
CA GLY A 113 -10.04 0.64 -11.53
C GLY A 113 -11.15 0.40 -10.50
N SER A 114 -10.84 0.44 -9.21
CA SER A 114 -11.82 0.29 -8.13
C SER A 114 -11.86 1.54 -7.25
N SER A 115 -12.98 1.76 -6.59
CA SER A 115 -13.18 2.79 -5.58
C SER A 115 -13.99 2.21 -4.43
N ALA A 116 -13.55 2.40 -3.20
CA ALA A 116 -14.21 1.82 -2.05
C ALA A 116 -14.04 2.63 -0.76
N LEU A 117 -15.05 2.54 0.09
CA LEU A 117 -15.01 3.01 1.48
C LEU A 117 -15.03 1.79 2.41
N LEU A 118 -14.42 1.93 3.60
CA LEU A 118 -14.40 0.91 4.63
C LEU A 118 -15.38 1.28 5.76
N PRO A 119 -16.61 0.71 5.78
CA PRO A 119 -17.67 1.17 6.68
C PRO A 119 -17.34 1.06 8.16
N ASN A 120 -16.53 0.07 8.55
CA ASN A 120 -16.24 -0.19 9.96
C ASN A 120 -15.30 0.85 10.61
N GLY A 121 -14.57 1.63 9.81
CA GLY A 121 -13.61 2.63 10.32
C GLY A 121 -14.24 3.99 10.59
N TYR A 122 -15.15 4.46 9.73
CA TYR A 122 -15.67 5.83 9.83
C TYR A 122 -16.55 6.07 11.06
N GLN A 123 -17.21 5.03 11.58
CA GLN A 123 -18.03 5.16 12.79
C GLN A 123 -17.15 5.44 14.02
N GLN A 124 -16.04 4.70 14.17
CA GLN A 124 -15.09 4.94 15.25
C GLN A 124 -14.43 6.33 15.13
N LEU A 125 -14.12 6.75 13.91
CA LEU A 125 -13.58 8.09 13.68
C LEU A 125 -14.62 9.14 14.10
N ALA A 126 -15.87 9.00 13.68
CA ALA A 126 -16.97 9.91 14.01
C ALA A 126 -17.14 10.07 15.53
N GLU A 127 -17.12 8.96 16.26
CA GLU A 127 -17.18 8.95 17.72
C GLU A 127 -15.98 9.66 18.36
N SER A 128 -14.78 9.44 17.83
CA SER A 128 -13.54 10.01 18.39
C SER A 128 -13.45 11.53 18.26
N ILE A 129 -14.07 12.11 17.23
CA ILE A 129 -14.05 13.56 16.97
C ILE A 129 -15.41 14.24 17.19
N GLU A 130 -16.39 13.49 17.76
CA GLU A 130 -17.73 13.99 18.12
C GLU A 130 -18.49 14.61 16.92
N VAL A 131 -18.39 14.01 15.73
CA VAL A 131 -19.06 14.45 14.50
C VAL A 131 -20.08 13.38 14.07
N PRO A 132 -21.24 13.76 13.52
CA PRO A 132 -22.20 12.80 13.01
C PRO A 132 -21.59 11.84 11.98
N PRO A 133 -21.79 10.50 12.10
CA PRO A 133 -21.19 9.53 11.18
C PRO A 133 -21.50 9.78 9.69
N GLN A 134 -22.66 10.35 9.40
CA GLN A 134 -23.08 10.69 8.04
C GLN A 134 -22.19 11.78 7.41
N GLU A 135 -21.72 12.74 8.21
CA GLU A 135 -20.85 13.82 7.74
C GLU A 135 -19.45 13.26 7.44
N ILE A 136 -18.95 12.36 8.28
CA ILE A 136 -17.69 11.66 8.03
C ILE A 136 -17.79 10.80 6.77
N LEU A 137 -18.87 10.04 6.62
CA LEU A 137 -19.08 9.23 5.43
C LEU A 137 -19.12 10.07 4.15
N LEU A 138 -19.80 11.22 4.18
CA LEU A 138 -19.85 12.14 3.04
C LEU A 138 -18.49 12.73 2.73
N TYR A 139 -17.76 13.17 3.76
CA TYR A 139 -16.38 13.67 3.59
C TYR A 139 -15.48 12.62 2.94
N LEU A 140 -15.51 11.37 3.44
CA LEU A 140 -14.73 10.28 2.87
C LEU A 140 -15.14 9.95 1.44
N ALA A 141 -16.44 10.00 1.13
CA ALA A 141 -16.93 9.78 -0.24
C ALA A 141 -16.46 10.88 -1.20
N VAL A 142 -16.48 12.16 -0.79
CA VAL A 142 -15.97 13.29 -1.61
C VAL A 142 -14.47 13.14 -1.83
N ARG A 143 -13.69 12.84 -0.77
CA ARG A 143 -12.25 12.64 -0.85
C ARG A 143 -11.89 11.49 -1.78
N GLU A 144 -12.55 10.34 -1.62
CA GLU A 144 -12.34 9.16 -2.44
C GLU A 144 -12.64 9.43 -3.91
N SER A 145 -13.84 9.96 -4.23
CA SER A 145 -14.23 10.29 -5.60
C SER A 145 -13.29 11.32 -6.24
N ALA A 146 -12.84 12.32 -5.48
CA ALA A 146 -11.91 13.34 -5.98
C ALA A 146 -10.54 12.73 -6.34
N LEU A 147 -9.98 11.88 -5.48
CA LEU A 147 -8.69 11.22 -5.72
C LEU A 147 -8.77 10.25 -6.90
N ILE A 148 -9.82 9.45 -6.99
CA ILE A 148 -10.02 8.53 -8.12
C ILE A 148 -10.15 9.30 -9.45
N ARG A 149 -10.92 10.40 -9.48
CA ARG A 149 -11.03 11.27 -10.66
C ARG A 149 -9.68 11.86 -11.05
N LEU A 150 -8.91 12.36 -10.06
CA LEU A 150 -7.58 12.93 -10.30
C LEU A 150 -6.64 11.93 -10.94
N HIS A 151 -6.56 10.71 -10.39
CA HIS A 151 -5.70 9.66 -10.91
C HIS A 151 -6.18 9.11 -12.26
N LYS A 152 -7.50 9.04 -12.50
CA LYS A 152 -8.07 8.68 -13.81
C LYS A 152 -7.65 9.71 -14.88
N ALA A 153 -7.71 11.00 -14.56
CA ALA A 153 -7.31 12.07 -15.47
C ALA A 153 -5.79 12.15 -15.66
N ASN A 154 -4.99 11.59 -14.72
CA ASN A 154 -3.54 11.64 -14.71
C ASN A 154 -2.94 10.26 -14.43
N PRO A 155 -3.02 9.29 -15.36
CA PRO A 155 -2.54 7.93 -15.12
C PRO A 155 -1.05 7.84 -14.78
N TRP A 156 -0.25 8.75 -15.33
CA TRP A 156 1.20 8.87 -15.08
C TRP A 156 1.54 9.14 -13.61
N LEU A 157 0.63 9.74 -12.84
CA LEU A 157 0.88 10.13 -11.45
C LEU A 157 1.13 8.92 -10.54
N ARG A 158 0.36 7.84 -10.72
CA ARG A 158 0.57 6.59 -9.96
C ARG A 158 1.93 5.97 -10.30
N GLU A 159 2.26 5.90 -11.59
CA GLU A 159 3.52 5.32 -12.05
C GLU A 159 4.73 6.09 -11.49
N ASP A 160 4.67 7.42 -11.54
CA ASP A 160 5.73 8.27 -10.99
C ASP A 160 5.90 8.09 -9.47
N LEU A 161 4.81 7.96 -8.73
CA LEU A 161 4.86 7.70 -7.28
C LEU A 161 5.50 6.35 -6.97
N VAL A 162 5.12 5.28 -7.67
CA VAL A 162 5.73 3.95 -7.52
C VAL A 162 7.23 3.99 -7.85
N GLN A 163 7.62 4.68 -8.94
CA GLN A 163 9.02 4.85 -9.30
C GLN A 163 9.81 5.68 -8.29
N LEU A 164 9.18 6.67 -7.65
CA LEU A 164 9.79 7.47 -6.58
C LEU A 164 10.09 6.59 -5.37
N VAL A 165 9.13 5.75 -4.96
CA VAL A 165 9.32 4.77 -3.87
C VAL A 165 10.48 3.82 -4.20
N ALA A 166 10.50 3.26 -5.41
CA ALA A 166 11.58 2.36 -5.85
C ALA A 166 12.95 3.06 -5.91
N ARG A 167 13.00 4.34 -6.31
CA ARG A 167 14.25 5.13 -6.28
C ARG A 167 14.71 5.42 -4.86
N TYR A 168 13.79 5.74 -3.97
CA TYR A 168 14.09 5.96 -2.55
C TYR A 168 14.63 4.68 -1.91
N ALA A 169 14.01 3.54 -2.19
CA ALA A 169 14.43 2.24 -1.69
C ALA A 169 15.89 1.91 -2.06
N ARG A 170 16.30 2.16 -3.30
CA ARG A 170 17.70 1.96 -3.75
C ARG A 170 18.71 2.85 -3.03
N GLY A 171 18.25 3.93 -2.39
CA GLY A 171 19.09 4.81 -1.56
C GLY A 171 19.23 4.35 -0.11
N ILE A 172 18.43 3.38 0.32
CA ILE A 172 18.49 2.84 1.68
C ILE A 172 19.74 1.95 1.79
N ARG A 173 20.69 2.37 2.63
CA ARG A 173 21.84 1.56 3.00
C ARG A 173 21.66 1.08 4.43
N VAL A 174 21.63 -0.23 4.62
CA VAL A 174 21.60 -0.83 5.96
C VAL A 174 23.00 -0.77 6.54
N ASP A 175 23.22 0.09 7.53
CA ASP A 175 24.49 0.15 8.27
C ASP A 175 24.48 -0.93 9.36
N MET A 176 25.06 -2.08 9.01
CA MET A 176 25.13 -3.24 9.92
C MET A 176 25.95 -2.97 11.18
N ASN A 177 26.82 -1.94 11.18
CA ASN A 177 27.63 -1.61 12.35
C ASN A 177 26.82 -0.92 13.46
N ARG A 178 25.70 -0.30 13.11
CA ARG A 178 24.77 0.35 14.07
C ARG A 178 23.76 -0.60 14.71
N MET A 179 23.70 -1.85 14.26
CA MET A 179 22.80 -2.86 14.84
C MET A 179 23.48 -3.68 15.96
N GLN A 180 24.77 -3.45 16.25
CA GLN A 180 25.52 -4.20 17.27
C GLN A 180 25.71 -3.43 18.59
N ASP A 181 25.19 -2.20 18.69
CA ASP A 181 25.10 -1.40 19.92
C ASP A 181 23.68 -1.46 20.54
#